data_e14abb32123509ee398bb3c6474d1014
#
_entry.id   e14abb32123509ee398bb3c6474d1014
#
_cell.length_a   1.000
_cell.length_b   1.000
_cell.length_c   1.000
_cell.angle_alpha   90.00
_cell.angle_beta   90.00
_cell.angle_gamma   90.00
#
_symmetry.space_group_name_H-M   'P 1'
#
loop_
_entity.id
_entity.type
_entity.pdbx_description
1 polymer ?
#
loop_
_entity_poly.entity_id
_entity_poly.type
_entity_poly.pdbx_seq_one_letter_code
_entity_poly.pdbx_strand_id
1 'polypeptide(L)'
;MNDRRSFIGLCAATASSVTATASSAADAAAKASDRADSATTGGASSCKSVYDGILGRGYARGPHGLVHFHDSAGLAKPAAGELPLLLLHQSPASGRQFESAFRPLVRRNVRYVAIDTPGFGFSDPTPSFPKLEQWASSFVAVMDHLGIEQADVLGHHTGALNATEVALQFPARIERLILNGPLPLEDAERAAWLEFCRTEEIPYHEKPDGSHMTKLFGIRYGFATDTVPPGTVTRYIAETLGGLGPFWYGHHAAFRYDHGASLPKIQHRTLILTNTGDQIYEHAKLTHRMRPDFAFTALEGGGIDVVDQLPDAWTEAVAAFLLAK
;
A
#
# COMPACT_ATOMS: atom_id res chain seq x y z
N MET A 1 5.25 -31.14 0.23
CA MET A 1 5.62 -30.73 1.59
C MET A 1 6.67 -29.66 1.44
N ASN A 2 6.28 -28.45 1.06
CA ASN A 2 7.19 -27.30 0.88
C ASN A 2 7.14 -26.43 2.12
N ASP A 3 8.31 -26.07 2.53
CA ASP A 3 8.74 -25.50 3.79
C ASP A 3 7.95 -24.22 4.20
N ARG A 4 6.93 -24.42 5.04
CA ARG A 4 6.14 -23.34 5.67
C ARG A 4 6.94 -22.52 6.70
N ARG A 5 8.21 -22.89 6.98
CA ARG A 5 9.10 -22.20 7.93
C ARG A 5 9.85 -21.01 7.33
N SER A 6 9.78 -20.84 6.00
CA SER A 6 10.59 -19.83 5.27
C SER A 6 10.22 -18.39 5.60
N PHE A 7 8.92 -18.10 5.81
CA PHE A 7 8.44 -16.71 5.90
C PHE A 7 8.73 -16.07 7.27
N ILE A 8 8.46 -16.79 8.37
CA ILE A 8 8.74 -16.31 9.73
C ILE A 8 10.27 -16.33 10.00
N GLY A 9 10.97 -17.31 9.43
CA GLY A 9 12.44 -17.39 9.51
C GLY A 9 13.17 -16.27 8.79
N LEU A 10 12.60 -15.71 7.71
CA LEU A 10 13.23 -14.62 6.96
C LEU A 10 13.19 -13.30 7.74
N CYS A 11 12.10 -13.01 8.45
CA CYS A 11 12.03 -11.83 9.32
C CYS A 11 12.97 -11.91 10.52
N ALA A 12 13.24 -13.11 11.05
CA ALA A 12 14.15 -13.32 12.16
C ALA A 12 15.65 -13.40 11.72
N ALA A 13 15.93 -13.90 10.51
CA ALA A 13 17.29 -14.09 10.01
C ALA A 13 17.98 -12.77 9.57
N THR A 14 17.21 -11.75 9.17
CA THR A 14 17.77 -10.45 8.76
C THR A 14 18.24 -9.58 9.93
N ALA A 15 17.89 -9.94 11.17
CA ALA A 15 18.33 -9.20 12.36
C ALA A 15 19.74 -9.54 12.84
N SER A 16 20.39 -10.59 12.30
CA SER A 16 21.64 -11.14 12.89
C SER A 16 22.92 -10.96 12.07
N SER A 17 22.93 -10.27 10.93
CA SER A 17 24.12 -10.20 10.08
C SER A 17 24.44 -8.82 9.48
N VAL A 18 24.39 -7.75 10.26
CA VAL A 18 25.00 -6.48 9.85
C VAL A 18 26.03 -6.04 10.88
N THR A 19 27.16 -6.78 10.90
CA THR A 19 28.44 -6.28 11.39
C THR A 19 29.43 -6.36 10.23
N ALA A 20 29.51 -5.30 9.43
CA ALA A 20 30.59 -5.15 8.45
C ALA A 20 30.89 -3.67 8.19
N THR A 21 32.04 -3.25 8.73
CA THR A 21 32.99 -2.26 8.21
C THR A 21 32.49 -0.86 7.84
N ALA A 22 32.49 0.01 8.83
CA ALA A 22 32.58 1.47 8.66
C ALA A 22 34.01 1.86 8.28
N SER A 23 34.43 1.75 7.03
CA SER A 23 35.74 2.21 6.58
C SER A 23 35.84 2.62 5.11
N SER A 24 34.80 3.17 4.48
CA SER A 24 34.95 3.69 3.10
C SER A 24 34.07 4.90 2.76
N ALA A 25 33.38 5.49 3.71
CA ALA A 25 32.50 6.63 3.44
C ALA A 25 33.23 7.99 3.42
N ALA A 26 34.47 8.07 3.94
CA ALA A 26 35.20 9.32 3.99
C ALA A 26 35.88 9.71 2.65
N ASP A 27 36.23 8.73 1.81
CA ASP A 27 36.93 8.99 0.54
C ASP A 27 36.00 9.37 -0.63
N ALA A 28 34.70 9.13 -0.51
CA ALA A 28 33.73 9.48 -1.54
C ALA A 28 33.28 10.95 -1.49
N ALA A 29 33.37 11.58 -0.34
CA ALA A 29 32.95 12.98 -0.16
C ALA A 29 33.97 13.99 -0.69
N ALA A 30 35.24 13.64 -0.76
CA ALA A 30 36.31 14.53 -1.21
C ALA A 30 36.39 14.69 -2.75
N LYS A 31 35.77 13.83 -3.52
CA LYS A 31 35.78 13.88 -5.01
C LYS A 31 34.57 14.55 -5.65
N ALA A 32 33.63 15.01 -4.86
CA ALA A 32 32.41 15.65 -5.36
C ALA A 32 32.49 17.18 -5.47
N SER A 33 33.55 17.83 -4.96
CA SER A 33 33.65 19.29 -4.92
C SER A 33 34.26 19.95 -6.16
N ASP A 34 34.86 19.20 -7.08
CA ASP A 34 35.60 19.77 -8.24
C ASP A 34 34.87 19.71 -9.59
N ARG A 35 33.54 19.53 -9.60
CA ARG A 35 32.73 19.51 -10.85
C ARG A 35 31.55 20.48 -10.87
N ALA A 36 31.70 21.63 -10.26
CA ALA A 36 30.67 22.68 -10.32
C ALA A 36 31.22 23.94 -10.96
N ASP A 37 31.60 23.92 -12.24
CA ASP A 37 31.68 25.10 -13.09
C ASP A 37 31.76 24.71 -14.55
N SER A 38 30.62 24.51 -15.19
CA SER A 38 30.36 24.78 -16.61
C SER A 38 28.86 24.79 -16.88
N ALA A 39 28.19 25.87 -16.47
CA ALA A 39 26.81 26.12 -16.84
C ALA A 39 26.79 26.62 -18.30
N THR A 40 26.60 25.76 -19.25
CA THR A 40 26.12 26.10 -20.58
C THR A 40 24.61 26.24 -20.57
N THR A 41 24.14 27.40 -21.01
CA THR A 41 22.74 27.75 -21.27
C THR A 41 22.09 26.75 -22.24
N GLY A 42 21.49 25.72 -21.70
CA GLY A 42 20.63 24.79 -22.43
C GLY A 42 19.21 24.95 -21.92
N GLY A 43 18.27 25.08 -22.84
CA GLY A 43 16.86 25.40 -22.65
C GLY A 43 16.22 24.73 -21.44
N ALA A 44 15.34 25.45 -20.78
CA ALA A 44 14.51 24.97 -19.65
C ALA A 44 13.80 23.69 -20.07
N SER A 45 14.42 22.55 -19.79
CA SER A 45 13.73 21.27 -19.69
C SER A 45 12.69 21.45 -18.60
N SER A 46 11.41 21.56 -18.97
CA SER A 46 10.33 21.58 -18.00
C SER A 46 10.49 20.36 -17.11
N CYS A 47 10.95 20.55 -15.90
CA CYS A 47 10.94 19.52 -14.87
C CYS A 47 9.46 19.14 -14.69
N LYS A 48 9.03 18.12 -15.41
CA LYS A 48 7.67 17.59 -15.25
C LYS A 48 7.57 17.11 -13.82
N SER A 49 6.78 17.83 -13.03
CA SER A 49 6.56 17.52 -11.64
C SER A 49 6.16 16.05 -11.53
N VAL A 50 6.73 15.34 -10.56
CA VAL A 50 6.29 13.98 -10.16
C VAL A 50 4.78 13.98 -9.86
N TYR A 51 4.24 15.14 -9.52
CA TYR A 51 2.84 15.38 -9.14
C TYR A 51 1.89 15.76 -10.28
N ASP A 52 2.33 15.76 -11.55
CA ASP A 52 1.47 16.07 -12.71
C ASP A 52 0.30 15.06 -12.92
N GLY A 53 -0.04 14.27 -11.98
CA GLY A 53 -1.20 13.37 -11.99
C GLY A 53 -2.01 13.49 -10.71
N ILE A 54 -1.65 14.39 -9.80
CA ILE A 54 -2.34 14.64 -8.53
C ILE A 54 -2.87 16.05 -8.56
N LEU A 55 -4.17 16.21 -8.82
CA LEU A 55 -4.80 17.54 -8.85
C LEU A 55 -5.12 18.04 -7.43
N GLY A 56 -5.70 17.21 -6.57
CA GLY A 56 -6.19 17.59 -5.26
C GLY A 56 -5.63 16.75 -4.13
N ARG A 57 -5.41 17.42 -3.00
CA ARG A 57 -5.25 16.81 -1.68
C ARG A 57 -6.24 17.48 -0.76
N GLY A 58 -6.82 16.72 0.15
CA GLY A 58 -7.79 17.26 1.06
C GLY A 58 -7.96 16.43 2.31
N TYR A 59 -8.84 16.90 3.16
CA TYR A 59 -9.22 16.22 4.38
C TYR A 59 -10.73 16.11 4.44
N ALA A 60 -11.23 14.92 4.72
CA ALA A 60 -12.60 14.67 5.10
C ALA A 60 -12.70 14.51 6.62
N ARG A 61 -13.83 14.92 7.21
CA ARG A 61 -14.09 14.64 8.63
C ARG A 61 -14.66 13.23 8.76
N GLY A 62 -13.87 12.34 9.32
CA GLY A 62 -14.26 10.96 9.62
C GLY A 62 -14.62 10.76 11.09
N PRO A 63 -14.97 9.53 11.49
CA PRO A 63 -15.37 9.21 12.87
C PRO A 63 -14.20 9.26 13.87
N HIS A 64 -12.96 9.19 13.39
CA HIS A 64 -11.74 9.22 14.20
C HIS A 64 -10.93 10.51 14.06
N GLY A 65 -11.46 11.52 13.37
CA GLY A 65 -10.78 12.78 13.09
C GLY A 65 -10.69 13.06 11.61
N LEU A 66 -9.65 13.77 11.17
CA LEU A 66 -9.45 14.11 9.77
C LEU A 66 -8.83 12.93 9.01
N VAL A 67 -9.37 12.66 7.83
CA VAL A 67 -8.89 11.62 6.91
C VAL A 67 -8.33 12.29 5.67
N HIS A 68 -7.03 12.15 5.44
CA HIS A 68 -6.35 12.72 4.29
C HIS A 68 -6.57 11.87 3.03
N PHE A 69 -6.64 12.52 1.88
CA PHE A 69 -6.78 11.86 0.59
C PHE A 69 -6.08 12.62 -0.55
N HIS A 70 -5.79 11.90 -1.63
CA HIS A 70 -5.42 12.42 -2.94
C HIS A 70 -6.55 12.15 -3.93
N ASP A 71 -6.99 13.13 -4.70
CA ASP A 71 -8.07 12.99 -5.69
C ASP A 71 -7.61 13.49 -7.05
N SER A 72 -7.82 12.72 -8.09
CA SER A 72 -7.53 13.07 -9.49
C SER A 72 -8.73 13.71 -10.21
N ALA A 73 -9.74 14.17 -9.50
CA ALA A 73 -10.89 14.85 -10.10
C ALA A 73 -10.45 15.99 -11.03
N GLY A 74 -11.01 16.04 -12.22
CA GLY A 74 -10.68 17.03 -13.24
C GLY A 74 -9.47 16.70 -14.12
N LEU A 75 -8.63 15.72 -13.75
CA LEU A 75 -7.52 15.22 -14.59
C LEU A 75 -7.96 14.05 -15.49
N ALA A 76 -8.59 13.06 -14.93
CA ALA A 76 -9.23 11.99 -15.69
C ALA A 76 -10.56 12.47 -16.27
N LYS A 77 -10.93 11.91 -17.43
CA LYS A 77 -12.21 12.14 -18.10
C LYS A 77 -12.96 10.81 -18.23
N PRO A 78 -13.49 10.25 -17.13
CA PRO A 78 -14.20 8.98 -17.18
C PRO A 78 -15.40 9.09 -18.15
N ALA A 79 -15.73 7.98 -18.82
CA ALA A 79 -16.92 7.91 -19.62
C ALA A 79 -18.19 8.01 -18.72
N ALA A 80 -19.34 8.33 -19.33
CA ALA A 80 -20.57 8.40 -18.58
C ALA A 80 -20.90 7.06 -17.93
N GLY A 81 -21.12 7.05 -16.62
CA GLY A 81 -21.40 5.86 -15.82
C GLY A 81 -20.14 5.15 -15.26
N GLU A 82 -18.93 5.59 -15.59
CA GLU A 82 -17.73 5.10 -14.93
C GLU A 82 -17.56 5.73 -13.55
N LEU A 83 -17.24 4.89 -12.57
CA LEU A 83 -17.13 5.26 -11.16
C LEU A 83 -15.70 5.62 -10.79
N PRO A 84 -15.50 6.47 -9.78
CA PRO A 84 -14.17 6.69 -9.22
C PRO A 84 -13.66 5.45 -8.51
N LEU A 85 -12.34 5.24 -8.52
CA LEU A 85 -11.64 4.15 -7.88
C LEU A 85 -11.05 4.61 -6.55
N LEU A 86 -11.52 4.08 -5.44
CA LEU A 86 -10.86 4.24 -4.14
C LEU A 86 -9.63 3.35 -4.09
N LEU A 87 -8.50 3.91 -3.63
CA LEU A 87 -7.24 3.20 -3.46
C LEU A 87 -6.87 3.16 -1.97
N LEU A 88 -6.86 1.95 -1.41
CA LEU A 88 -6.55 1.69 -0.01
C LEU A 88 -5.19 0.99 0.10
N HIS A 89 -4.25 1.66 0.78
CA HIS A 89 -2.85 1.25 0.83
C HIS A 89 -2.56 0.11 1.80
N GLN A 90 -1.40 -0.54 1.63
CA GLN A 90 -0.85 -1.50 2.59
C GLN A 90 -0.32 -0.79 3.84
N SER A 91 -0.11 -1.50 4.92
CA SER A 91 0.59 -1.03 6.11
C SER A 91 2.07 -1.41 6.08
N PRO A 92 2.94 -0.54 6.58
CA PRO A 92 2.73 0.82 7.10
C PRO A 92 3.04 1.91 6.04
N ALA A 93 2.25 2.00 4.97
CA ALA A 93 2.38 3.01 3.92
C ALA A 93 1.31 4.11 4.08
N SER A 94 1.12 4.90 3.04
CA SER A 94 0.05 5.90 2.89
C SER A 94 -0.53 5.83 1.47
N GLY A 95 -1.50 6.67 1.14
CA GLY A 95 -2.04 6.78 -0.23
C GLY A 95 -0.96 7.06 -1.28
N ARG A 96 0.21 7.55 -0.88
CA ARG A 96 1.37 7.75 -1.75
C ARG A 96 1.98 6.45 -2.28
N GLN A 97 1.66 5.31 -1.70
CA GLN A 97 2.02 4.00 -2.25
C GLN A 97 1.66 3.89 -3.74
N PHE A 98 0.59 4.54 -4.17
CA PHE A 98 0.09 4.47 -5.54
C PHE A 98 0.66 5.56 -6.46
N GLU A 99 1.64 6.38 -6.01
CA GLU A 99 2.19 7.50 -6.81
C GLU A 99 2.65 7.07 -8.20
N SER A 100 3.30 5.91 -8.33
CA SER A 100 3.77 5.39 -9.62
C SER A 100 2.62 5.03 -10.58
N ALA A 101 1.43 4.74 -10.05
CA ALA A 101 0.23 4.42 -10.83
C ALA A 101 -0.66 5.63 -11.12
N PHE A 102 -0.49 6.77 -10.46
CA PHE A 102 -1.38 7.93 -10.60
C PHE A 102 -1.49 8.43 -12.04
N ARG A 103 -0.36 8.69 -12.70
CA ARG A 103 -0.37 9.10 -14.12
C ARG A 103 -0.89 8.01 -15.06
N PRO A 104 -0.47 6.75 -14.94
CA PRO A 104 -1.04 5.66 -15.71
C PRO A 104 -2.55 5.53 -15.61
N LEU A 105 -3.14 5.69 -14.40
CA LEU A 105 -4.59 5.68 -14.19
C LEU A 105 -5.28 6.85 -14.92
N VAL A 106 -4.76 8.07 -14.74
CA VAL A 106 -5.30 9.27 -15.43
C VAL A 106 -5.25 9.12 -16.93
N ARG A 107 -4.15 8.59 -17.51
CA ARG A 107 -4.05 8.32 -18.95
C ARG A 107 -5.09 7.34 -19.47
N ARG A 108 -5.59 6.45 -18.60
CA ARG A 108 -6.67 5.50 -18.90
C ARG A 108 -8.07 6.04 -18.54
N ASN A 109 -8.15 7.33 -18.23
CA ASN A 109 -9.38 8.02 -17.78
C ASN A 109 -10.00 7.44 -16.51
N VAL A 110 -9.25 6.77 -15.66
CA VAL A 110 -9.69 6.31 -14.35
C VAL A 110 -9.49 7.44 -13.35
N ARG A 111 -10.58 7.99 -12.79
CA ARG A 111 -10.51 8.86 -11.61
C ARG A 111 -10.19 7.99 -10.40
N TYR A 112 -9.16 8.37 -9.64
CA TYR A 112 -8.83 7.69 -8.39
C TYR A 112 -8.96 8.63 -7.18
N VAL A 113 -9.22 8.04 -6.02
CA VAL A 113 -9.14 8.67 -4.70
C VAL A 113 -8.28 7.78 -3.82
N ALA A 114 -7.01 8.17 -3.58
CA ALA A 114 -6.11 7.43 -2.71
C ALA A 114 -6.20 7.98 -1.29
N ILE A 115 -6.57 7.13 -0.33
CA ILE A 115 -6.96 7.53 1.02
C ILE A 115 -5.91 7.02 2.01
N ASP A 116 -5.47 7.87 2.92
CA ASP A 116 -4.65 7.47 4.05
C ASP A 116 -5.55 6.82 5.12
N THR A 117 -5.27 5.58 5.46
CA THR A 117 -5.96 4.87 6.55
C THR A 117 -5.76 5.63 7.87
N PRO A 118 -6.75 5.69 8.78
CA PRO A 118 -6.59 6.36 10.08
C PRO A 118 -5.33 5.94 10.83
N GLY A 119 -4.50 6.92 11.17
CA GLY A 119 -3.18 6.74 11.81
C GLY A 119 -1.99 6.67 10.85
N PHE A 120 -2.24 6.58 9.54
CA PHE A 120 -1.19 6.55 8.52
C PHE A 120 -1.17 7.83 7.71
N GLY A 121 -0.01 8.14 7.11
CA GLY A 121 0.17 9.37 6.36
C GLY A 121 -0.24 10.59 7.18
N PHE A 122 -1.20 11.35 6.68
CA PHE A 122 -1.71 12.56 7.33
C PHE A 122 -3.11 12.41 7.90
N SER A 123 -3.60 11.18 8.09
CA SER A 123 -4.89 10.90 8.73
C SER A 123 -4.75 10.77 10.23
N ASP A 124 -5.68 11.39 10.98
CA ASP A 124 -5.73 11.26 12.43
C ASP A 124 -5.87 9.81 12.87
N PRO A 125 -5.19 9.38 13.95
CA PRO A 125 -5.25 8.02 14.44
C PRO A 125 -6.54 7.72 15.20
N THR A 126 -6.86 6.43 15.30
CA THR A 126 -7.88 5.96 16.26
C THR A 126 -7.39 6.17 17.69
N PRO A 127 -8.29 6.42 18.66
CA PRO A 127 -7.90 6.67 20.06
C PRO A 127 -7.26 5.48 20.79
N SER A 128 -7.41 4.27 20.26
CA SER A 128 -6.93 3.02 20.86
C SER A 128 -6.57 2.02 19.77
N PHE A 129 -6.10 0.83 20.16
CA PHE A 129 -5.83 -0.29 19.26
C PHE A 129 -6.99 -0.51 18.28
N PRO A 130 -6.83 -0.21 16.98
CA PRO A 130 -7.92 -0.31 16.04
C PRO A 130 -8.29 -1.77 15.77
N LYS A 131 -9.56 -1.97 15.43
CA LYS A 131 -10.01 -3.12 14.65
C LYS A 131 -10.15 -2.66 13.21
N LEU A 132 -9.85 -3.54 12.29
CA LEU A 132 -9.89 -3.23 10.87
C LEU A 132 -11.28 -2.75 10.43
N GLU A 133 -12.33 -3.36 10.97
CA GLU A 133 -13.73 -3.03 10.70
C GLU A 133 -14.11 -1.58 11.05
N GLN A 134 -13.38 -0.97 11.98
CA GLN A 134 -13.64 0.41 12.41
C GLN A 134 -13.21 1.44 11.36
N TRP A 135 -12.30 1.09 10.46
CA TRP A 135 -11.78 2.00 9.45
C TRP A 135 -12.72 2.18 8.25
N ALA A 136 -13.60 1.22 7.99
CA ALA A 136 -14.49 1.25 6.81
C ALA A 136 -15.31 2.56 6.72
N SER A 137 -15.85 3.03 7.83
CA SER A 137 -16.61 4.29 7.89
C SER A 137 -15.76 5.54 7.60
N SER A 138 -14.45 5.50 7.85
CA SER A 138 -13.54 6.61 7.51
C SER A 138 -13.36 6.75 6.00
N PHE A 139 -13.30 5.64 5.27
CA PHE A 139 -13.21 5.67 3.80
C PHE A 139 -14.50 6.16 3.18
N VAL A 140 -15.65 5.75 3.71
CA VAL A 140 -16.96 6.25 3.26
C VAL A 140 -17.14 7.74 3.57
N ALA A 141 -16.62 8.23 4.69
CA ALA A 141 -16.63 9.67 5.00
C ALA A 141 -15.88 10.51 3.95
N VAL A 142 -14.81 9.97 3.33
CA VAL A 142 -14.14 10.62 2.19
C VAL A 142 -15.05 10.63 0.96
N MET A 143 -15.78 9.55 0.68
CA MET A 143 -16.77 9.52 -0.40
C MET A 143 -17.84 10.58 -0.19
N ASP A 144 -18.40 10.66 1.01
CA ASP A 144 -19.44 11.65 1.36
C ASP A 144 -18.94 13.09 1.20
N HIS A 145 -17.72 13.36 1.66
CA HIS A 145 -17.07 14.67 1.51
C HIS A 145 -16.90 15.07 0.03
N LEU A 146 -16.61 14.11 -0.84
CA LEU A 146 -16.40 14.33 -2.27
C LEU A 146 -17.68 14.23 -3.12
N GLY A 147 -18.83 13.97 -2.49
CA GLY A 147 -20.11 13.78 -3.19
C GLY A 147 -20.13 12.51 -4.07
N ILE A 148 -19.35 11.49 -3.70
CA ILE A 148 -19.29 10.20 -4.40
C ILE A 148 -20.35 9.27 -3.80
N GLU A 149 -21.42 9.03 -4.54
CA GLU A 149 -22.50 8.13 -4.09
C GLU A 149 -22.07 6.66 -4.16
N GLN A 150 -21.39 6.26 -5.23
CA GLN A 150 -20.91 4.90 -5.47
C GLN A 150 -19.49 4.94 -6.06
N ALA A 151 -18.65 3.97 -5.72
CA ALA A 151 -17.29 3.85 -6.19
C ALA A 151 -16.89 2.39 -6.43
N ASP A 152 -15.83 2.19 -7.19
CA ASP A 152 -15.04 0.96 -7.14
C ASP A 152 -14.02 1.06 -6.02
N VAL A 153 -13.61 -0.06 -5.45
CA VAL A 153 -12.59 -0.05 -4.40
C VAL A 153 -11.49 -1.06 -4.70
N LEU A 154 -10.24 -0.60 -4.61
CA LEU A 154 -9.05 -1.43 -4.67
C LEU A 154 -8.29 -1.30 -3.35
N GLY A 155 -7.94 -2.42 -2.77
CA GLY A 155 -7.03 -2.45 -1.63
C GLY A 155 -5.81 -3.32 -1.89
N HIS A 156 -4.64 -2.87 -1.43
CA HIS A 156 -3.39 -3.62 -1.53
C HIS A 156 -2.97 -4.15 -0.15
N HIS A 157 -2.74 -5.46 -0.03
CA HIS A 157 -2.40 -6.17 1.21
C HIS A 157 -3.37 -5.81 2.36
N THR A 158 -2.93 -5.12 3.41
CA THR A 158 -3.82 -4.63 4.49
C THR A 158 -4.99 -3.82 3.92
N GLY A 159 -4.75 -3.05 2.85
CA GLY A 159 -5.80 -2.35 2.12
C GLY A 159 -6.84 -3.28 1.49
N ALA A 160 -6.46 -4.51 1.08
CA ALA A 160 -7.42 -5.49 0.56
C ALA A 160 -8.40 -5.96 1.64
N LEU A 161 -7.94 -6.07 2.88
CA LEU A 161 -8.80 -6.37 4.02
C LEU A 161 -9.73 -5.18 4.32
N ASN A 162 -9.20 -3.95 4.26
CA ASN A 162 -10.00 -2.72 4.40
C ASN A 162 -11.06 -2.63 3.30
N ALA A 163 -10.70 -2.90 2.04
CA ALA A 163 -11.63 -2.90 0.91
C ALA A 163 -12.75 -3.94 1.09
N THR A 164 -12.42 -5.12 1.63
CA THR A 164 -13.40 -6.14 1.99
C THR A 164 -14.40 -5.59 3.01
N GLU A 165 -13.93 -4.96 4.08
CA GLU A 165 -14.82 -4.42 5.11
C GLU A 165 -15.68 -3.26 4.60
N VAL A 166 -15.15 -2.38 3.75
CA VAL A 166 -15.96 -1.34 3.10
C VAL A 166 -17.08 -1.97 2.27
N ALA A 167 -16.77 -3.01 1.46
CA ALA A 167 -17.77 -3.69 0.64
C ALA A 167 -18.82 -4.44 1.48
N LEU A 168 -18.45 -5.01 2.63
CA LEU A 168 -19.37 -5.73 3.51
C LEU A 168 -20.27 -4.80 4.33
N GLN A 169 -19.73 -3.69 4.85
CA GLN A 169 -20.48 -2.78 5.70
C GLN A 169 -21.32 -1.77 4.91
N PHE A 170 -20.86 -1.42 3.70
CA PHE A 170 -21.49 -0.41 2.85
C PHE A 170 -21.75 -0.94 1.43
N PRO A 171 -22.43 -2.08 1.27
CA PRO A 171 -22.54 -2.76 -0.02
C PRO A 171 -23.15 -1.92 -1.14
N ALA A 172 -24.07 -1.03 -0.81
CA ALA A 172 -24.69 -0.13 -1.82
C ALA A 172 -23.77 1.00 -2.29
N ARG A 173 -22.68 1.25 -1.59
CA ARG A 173 -21.68 2.29 -1.92
C ARG A 173 -20.58 1.79 -2.84
N ILE A 174 -20.43 0.46 -3.01
CA ILE A 174 -19.38 -0.17 -3.78
C ILE A 174 -20.01 -0.93 -4.95
N GLU A 175 -19.44 -0.77 -6.14
CA GLU A 175 -19.85 -1.50 -7.33
C GLU A 175 -18.95 -2.71 -7.59
N ARG A 176 -17.63 -2.48 -7.64
CA ARG A 176 -16.63 -3.51 -7.93
C ARG A 176 -15.52 -3.50 -6.89
N LEU A 177 -14.96 -4.67 -6.64
CA LEU A 177 -13.92 -4.87 -5.64
C LEU A 177 -12.66 -5.44 -6.29
N ILE A 178 -11.49 -4.87 -5.99
CA ILE A 178 -10.19 -5.41 -6.38
C ILE A 178 -9.39 -5.68 -5.12
N LEU A 179 -9.09 -6.95 -4.89
CA LEU A 179 -8.26 -7.43 -3.78
C LEU A 179 -6.85 -7.68 -4.30
N ASN A 180 -5.95 -6.71 -4.14
CA ASN A 180 -4.55 -6.87 -4.51
C ASN A 180 -3.77 -7.47 -3.33
N GLY A 181 -3.49 -8.77 -3.41
CA GLY A 181 -2.86 -9.53 -2.34
C GLY A 181 -3.79 -9.76 -1.14
N PRO A 182 -4.91 -10.48 -1.30
CA PRO A 182 -5.77 -10.88 -0.18
C PRO A 182 -5.04 -11.86 0.75
N LEU A 183 -5.38 -11.85 2.04
CA LEU A 183 -4.65 -12.54 3.08
C LEU A 183 -5.56 -13.41 3.98
N PRO A 184 -6.10 -14.55 3.50
CA PRO A 184 -6.86 -15.50 4.32
C PRO A 184 -5.92 -16.39 5.14
N LEU A 185 -5.41 -15.85 6.25
CA LEU A 185 -4.52 -16.57 7.15
C LEU A 185 -5.28 -17.64 7.95
N GLU A 186 -4.65 -18.80 8.14
CA GLU A 186 -5.08 -19.79 9.14
C GLU A 186 -4.80 -19.29 10.57
N ASP A 187 -5.50 -19.84 11.58
CA ASP A 187 -5.36 -19.43 12.98
C ASP A 187 -3.93 -19.46 13.49
N ALA A 188 -3.17 -20.50 13.13
CA ALA A 188 -1.77 -20.63 13.53
C ALA A 188 -0.87 -19.56 12.89
N GLU A 189 -1.13 -19.19 11.65
CA GLU A 189 -0.41 -18.12 10.96
C GLU A 189 -0.76 -16.76 11.58
N ARG A 190 -2.04 -16.49 11.85
CA ARG A 190 -2.48 -15.27 12.53
C ARG A 190 -1.82 -15.14 13.92
N ALA A 191 -1.80 -16.21 14.70
CA ALA A 191 -1.15 -16.21 16.01
C ALA A 191 0.35 -15.89 15.91
N ALA A 192 1.05 -16.47 14.93
CA ALA A 192 2.47 -16.23 14.72
C ALA A 192 2.76 -14.77 14.29
N TRP A 193 1.92 -14.19 13.42
CA TRP A 193 2.07 -12.79 13.01
C TRP A 193 1.73 -11.81 14.15
N LEU A 194 0.73 -12.11 14.97
CA LEU A 194 0.42 -11.31 16.17
C LEU A 194 1.56 -11.36 17.19
N GLU A 195 2.20 -12.51 17.34
CA GLU A 195 3.38 -12.64 18.19
C GLU A 195 4.56 -11.81 17.65
N PHE A 196 4.77 -11.79 16.32
CA PHE A 196 5.74 -10.90 15.69
C PHE A 196 5.45 -9.42 15.97
N CYS A 197 4.20 -8.98 15.82
CA CYS A 197 3.83 -7.60 16.18
C CYS A 197 4.14 -7.30 17.66
N ARG A 198 3.83 -8.24 18.56
CA ARG A 198 4.03 -8.09 20.00
C ARG A 198 5.51 -7.99 20.38
N THR A 199 6.39 -8.72 19.69
CA THR A 199 7.81 -8.82 20.06
C THR A 199 8.70 -7.84 19.31
N GLU A 200 8.36 -7.48 18.07
CA GLU A 200 9.23 -6.71 17.19
C GLU A 200 8.69 -5.30 16.86
N GLU A 201 7.39 -5.16 16.64
CA GLU A 201 6.83 -3.89 16.17
C GLU A 201 6.34 -3.00 17.33
N ILE A 202 5.55 -3.55 18.27
CA ILE A 202 5.02 -2.78 19.40
C ILE A 202 6.14 -2.23 20.32
N PRO A 203 7.23 -2.97 20.59
CA PRO A 203 8.34 -2.47 21.41
C PRO A 203 9.28 -1.52 20.67
N TYR A 204 9.00 -1.24 19.38
CA TYR A 204 9.83 -0.30 18.63
C TYR A 204 9.89 1.08 19.30
N HIS A 205 11.09 1.62 19.37
CA HIS A 205 11.35 2.98 19.89
C HIS A 205 12.52 3.62 19.14
N GLU A 206 12.50 4.94 19.10
CA GLU A 206 13.55 5.73 18.53
C GLU A 206 14.84 5.62 19.37
N LYS A 207 15.98 5.62 18.69
CA LYS A 207 17.31 5.57 19.31
C LYS A 207 18.09 6.83 18.97
N PRO A 208 18.84 7.41 19.94
CA PRO A 208 19.59 8.65 19.74
C PRO A 208 20.64 8.57 18.61
N ASP A 209 21.16 7.40 18.32
CA ASP A 209 22.14 7.14 17.27
C ASP A 209 21.55 6.95 15.87
N GLY A 210 20.21 6.99 15.73
CA GLY A 210 19.52 6.78 14.44
C GLY A 210 19.49 5.31 13.95
N SER A 211 20.04 4.36 14.71
CA SER A 211 20.13 2.95 14.29
C SER A 211 18.77 2.28 14.04
N HIS A 212 17.70 2.79 14.66
CA HIS A 212 16.32 2.36 14.41
C HIS A 212 15.91 2.61 12.95
N MET A 213 16.28 3.75 12.34
CA MET A 213 15.98 4.06 10.94
C MET A 213 16.74 3.12 9.99
N THR A 214 18.02 2.91 10.28
CA THR A 214 18.86 1.97 9.49
C THR A 214 18.33 0.54 9.57
N LYS A 215 17.87 0.10 10.76
CA LYS A 215 17.24 -1.21 10.93
C LYS A 215 15.99 -1.34 10.06
N LEU A 216 15.07 -0.37 10.13
CA LEU A 216 13.83 -0.38 9.32
C LEU A 216 14.15 -0.37 7.83
N PHE A 217 15.09 0.48 7.40
CA PHE A 217 15.52 0.53 6.00
C PHE A 217 16.04 -0.84 5.54
N GLY A 218 16.90 -1.49 6.32
CA GLY A 218 17.45 -2.80 5.99
C GLY A 218 16.37 -3.88 5.87
N ILE A 219 15.40 -3.91 6.79
CA ILE A 219 14.25 -4.83 6.73
C ILE A 219 13.45 -4.58 5.46
N ARG A 220 13.07 -3.34 5.20
CA ARG A 220 12.24 -2.99 4.04
C ARG A 220 12.98 -3.23 2.71
N TYR A 221 14.26 -2.90 2.64
CA TYR A 221 15.09 -3.14 1.47
C TYR A 221 15.23 -4.63 1.16
N GLY A 222 15.27 -5.49 2.19
CA GLY A 222 15.29 -6.96 2.03
C GLY A 222 14.04 -7.52 1.35
N PHE A 223 12.90 -6.83 1.45
CA PHE A 223 11.67 -7.21 0.74
C PHE A 223 11.57 -6.59 -0.67
N ALA A 224 12.34 -5.53 -0.94
CA ALA A 224 12.15 -4.69 -2.12
C ALA A 224 12.71 -5.29 -3.41
N THR A 225 13.49 -6.34 -3.35
CA THR A 225 14.27 -6.86 -4.49
C THR A 225 15.16 -5.79 -5.17
N ASP A 226 16.12 -6.17 -6.00
CA ASP A 226 17.02 -5.23 -6.69
C ASP A 226 16.32 -4.30 -7.72
N THR A 227 15.02 -4.48 -7.94
CA THR A 227 14.23 -3.70 -8.90
C THR A 227 13.63 -2.42 -8.32
N VAL A 228 13.66 -2.25 -6.98
CA VAL A 228 13.14 -1.04 -6.31
C VAL A 228 14.30 -0.10 -5.96
N PRO A 229 14.30 1.13 -6.49
CA PRO A 229 15.35 2.10 -6.17
C PRO A 229 15.41 2.41 -4.67
N PRO A 230 16.62 2.64 -4.09
CA PRO A 230 16.75 3.01 -2.68
C PRO A 230 15.92 4.24 -2.26
N GLY A 231 15.68 5.17 -3.20
CA GLY A 231 14.81 6.35 -2.97
C GLY A 231 13.36 5.98 -2.68
N THR A 232 12.84 4.95 -3.34
CA THR A 232 11.48 4.42 -3.07
C THR A 232 11.43 3.78 -1.68
N VAL A 233 12.44 3.00 -1.31
CA VAL A 233 12.54 2.44 0.05
C VAL A 233 12.62 3.55 1.10
N THR A 234 13.42 4.60 0.84
CA THR A 234 13.51 5.78 1.71
C THR A 234 12.14 6.44 1.90
N ARG A 235 11.34 6.58 0.82
CA ARG A 235 9.96 7.08 0.91
C ARG A 235 9.12 6.22 1.86
N TYR A 236 9.14 4.90 1.71
CA TYR A 236 8.40 3.99 2.58
C TYR A 236 8.80 4.12 4.05
N ILE A 237 10.09 4.25 4.35
CA ILE A 237 10.53 4.46 5.74
C ILE A 237 10.08 5.80 6.28
N ALA A 238 10.14 6.86 5.46
CA ALA A 238 9.65 8.18 5.86
C ALA A 238 8.13 8.15 6.15
N GLU A 239 7.34 7.44 5.35
CA GLU A 239 5.91 7.25 5.57
C GLU A 239 5.62 6.41 6.82
N THR A 240 6.40 5.34 7.05
CA THR A 240 6.29 4.50 8.24
C THR A 240 6.50 5.30 9.53
N LEU A 241 7.51 6.17 9.54
CA LEU A 241 7.90 6.94 10.73
C LEU A 241 7.15 8.28 10.83
N GLY A 242 6.63 8.79 9.72
CA GLY A 242 5.96 10.10 9.66
C GLY A 242 4.44 10.04 9.81
N GLY A 243 3.85 8.86 9.93
CA GLY A 243 2.41 8.71 10.18
C GLY A 243 1.99 9.28 11.54
N LEU A 244 0.75 9.74 11.64
CA LEU A 244 0.25 10.37 12.87
C LEU A 244 -0.08 9.36 13.99
N GLY A 245 -0.20 8.07 13.65
CA GLY A 245 -0.39 6.97 14.59
C GLY A 245 0.77 5.99 14.61
N PRO A 246 0.76 5.03 15.55
CA PRO A 246 1.76 3.97 15.58
C PRO A 246 1.73 3.14 14.29
N PHE A 247 2.88 2.99 13.63
CA PHE A 247 2.98 2.30 12.34
C PHE A 247 2.51 0.83 12.38
N TRP A 248 2.62 0.18 13.53
CA TRP A 248 2.22 -1.22 13.73
C TRP A 248 0.69 -1.42 13.85
N TYR A 249 -0.11 -0.35 13.93
CA TYR A 249 -1.57 -0.44 14.00
C TYR A 249 -2.16 -1.27 12.85
N GLY A 250 -1.63 -1.10 11.64
CA GLY A 250 -2.14 -1.78 10.47
C GLY A 250 -1.91 -3.28 10.48
N HIS A 251 -0.69 -3.71 10.79
CA HIS A 251 -0.37 -5.12 10.90
C HIS A 251 -1.13 -5.78 12.06
N HIS A 252 -1.17 -5.13 13.22
CA HIS A 252 -1.90 -5.64 14.36
C HIS A 252 -3.40 -5.78 14.08
N ALA A 253 -4.02 -4.83 13.38
CA ALA A 253 -5.43 -4.92 12.98
C ALA A 253 -5.65 -6.03 11.93
N ALA A 254 -4.78 -6.11 10.91
CA ALA A 254 -4.87 -7.08 9.84
C ALA A 254 -4.72 -8.52 10.34
N PHE A 255 -3.76 -8.80 11.22
CA PHE A 255 -3.52 -10.15 11.73
C PHE A 255 -4.54 -10.60 12.79
N ARG A 256 -5.35 -9.68 13.32
CA ARG A 256 -6.51 -10.02 14.15
C ARG A 256 -7.78 -10.28 13.34
N TYR A 257 -7.79 -9.84 12.09
CA TYR A 257 -8.94 -9.95 11.22
C TYR A 257 -8.98 -11.32 10.52
N ASP A 258 -10.13 -12.00 10.60
CA ASP A 258 -10.35 -13.25 9.88
C ASP A 258 -10.87 -12.96 8.47
N HIS A 259 -9.91 -12.71 7.55
CA HIS A 259 -10.25 -12.47 6.16
C HIS A 259 -10.89 -13.70 5.50
N GLY A 260 -10.44 -14.90 5.87
CA GLY A 260 -11.00 -16.16 5.37
C GLY A 260 -12.49 -16.30 5.66
N ALA A 261 -12.94 -15.88 6.84
CA ALA A 261 -14.35 -15.88 7.22
C ALA A 261 -15.16 -14.75 6.56
N SER A 262 -14.51 -13.71 6.06
CA SER A 262 -15.15 -12.57 5.41
C SER A 262 -15.31 -12.72 3.90
N LEU A 263 -14.34 -13.36 3.22
CA LEU A 263 -14.35 -13.59 1.77
C LEU A 263 -15.65 -14.24 1.24
N PRO A 264 -16.23 -15.27 1.90
CA PRO A 264 -17.50 -15.89 1.43
C PRO A 264 -18.71 -14.96 1.45
N LYS A 265 -18.66 -13.85 2.21
CA LYS A 265 -19.77 -12.90 2.35
C LYS A 265 -19.80 -11.84 1.26
N ILE A 266 -18.72 -11.70 0.48
CA ILE A 266 -18.61 -10.70 -0.60
C ILE A 266 -19.56 -11.10 -1.73
N GLN A 267 -20.40 -10.16 -2.18
CA GLN A 267 -21.36 -10.34 -3.28
C GLN A 267 -21.00 -9.50 -4.51
N HIS A 268 -20.03 -8.62 -4.41
CA HIS A 268 -19.59 -7.73 -5.47
C HIS A 268 -18.80 -8.49 -6.55
N ARG A 269 -18.87 -8.00 -7.79
CA ARG A 269 -17.95 -8.43 -8.84
C ARG A 269 -16.52 -8.14 -8.38
N THR A 270 -15.71 -9.18 -8.23
CA THR A 270 -14.41 -9.08 -7.57
C THR A 270 -13.28 -9.58 -8.48
N LEU A 271 -12.16 -8.85 -8.46
CA LEU A 271 -10.87 -9.28 -9.00
C LEU A 271 -9.90 -9.57 -7.87
N ILE A 272 -9.29 -10.73 -7.88
CA ILE A 272 -8.05 -11.02 -7.17
C ILE A 272 -6.90 -10.59 -8.09
N LEU A 273 -6.20 -9.54 -7.71
CA LEU A 273 -4.98 -9.09 -8.38
C LEU A 273 -3.78 -9.49 -7.53
N THR A 274 -2.75 -10.05 -8.14
CA THR A 274 -1.53 -10.47 -7.44
C THR A 274 -0.35 -10.46 -8.40
N ASN A 275 0.82 -10.82 -7.92
CA ASN A 275 2.03 -10.98 -8.74
C ASN A 275 2.88 -12.15 -8.24
N THR A 276 3.62 -12.78 -9.15
CA THR A 276 4.29 -14.07 -8.89
C THR A 276 5.45 -13.96 -7.90
N GLY A 277 6.02 -12.77 -7.70
CA GLY A 277 7.06 -12.50 -6.71
C GLY A 277 6.55 -11.98 -5.37
N ASP A 278 5.23 -11.86 -5.18
CA ASP A 278 4.68 -11.44 -3.89
C ASP A 278 4.79 -12.59 -2.86
N GLN A 279 5.21 -12.24 -1.66
CA GLN A 279 5.34 -13.20 -0.55
C GLN A 279 4.00 -13.85 -0.18
N ILE A 280 2.87 -13.17 -0.43
CA ILE A 280 1.53 -13.69 -0.17
C ILE A 280 0.83 -14.21 -1.44
N TYR A 281 1.58 -14.51 -2.51
CA TYR A 281 1.06 -15.06 -3.75
C TYR A 281 0.24 -16.35 -3.53
N GLU A 282 0.69 -17.24 -2.64
CA GLU A 282 -0.04 -18.48 -2.30
C GLU A 282 -1.38 -18.20 -1.61
N HIS A 283 -1.47 -17.13 -0.80
CA HIS A 283 -2.73 -16.70 -0.19
C HIS A 283 -3.71 -16.13 -1.23
N ALA A 284 -3.23 -15.45 -2.26
CA ALA A 284 -4.06 -15.03 -3.38
C ALA A 284 -4.64 -16.23 -4.15
N LYS A 285 -3.82 -17.26 -4.40
CA LYS A 285 -4.29 -18.52 -5.00
C LYS A 285 -5.26 -19.29 -4.09
N LEU A 286 -5.02 -19.26 -2.78
CA LEU A 286 -5.96 -19.82 -1.80
C LEU A 286 -7.31 -19.10 -1.86
N THR A 287 -7.28 -17.76 -1.89
CA THR A 287 -8.50 -16.95 -2.05
C THR A 287 -9.27 -17.33 -3.31
N HIS A 288 -8.60 -17.53 -4.45
CA HIS A 288 -9.26 -17.94 -5.68
C HIS A 288 -9.85 -19.37 -5.59
N ARG A 289 -9.19 -20.29 -4.87
CA ARG A 289 -9.78 -21.60 -4.59
C ARG A 289 -11.02 -21.53 -3.71
N MET A 290 -11.05 -20.60 -2.73
CA MET A 290 -12.22 -20.36 -1.87
C MET A 290 -13.37 -19.67 -2.62
N ARG A 291 -13.03 -18.80 -3.59
CA ARG A 291 -13.96 -17.99 -4.39
C ARG A 291 -13.60 -18.09 -5.89
N PRO A 292 -13.91 -19.24 -6.53
CA PRO A 292 -13.60 -19.46 -7.95
C PRO A 292 -14.44 -18.58 -8.90
N ASP A 293 -15.46 -17.94 -8.39
CA ASP A 293 -16.28 -16.92 -9.06
C ASP A 293 -15.58 -15.55 -9.17
N PHE A 294 -14.56 -15.29 -8.36
CA PHE A 294 -13.76 -14.08 -8.49
C PHE A 294 -12.82 -14.19 -9.70
N ALA A 295 -12.72 -13.11 -10.48
CA ALA A 295 -11.69 -13.02 -11.51
C ALA A 295 -10.29 -13.09 -10.86
N PHE A 296 -9.32 -13.66 -11.59
CA PHE A 296 -7.96 -13.81 -11.08
C PHE A 296 -6.95 -13.30 -12.12
N THR A 297 -6.07 -12.41 -11.71
CA THR A 297 -4.96 -11.93 -12.55
C THR A 297 -3.67 -11.94 -11.72
N ALA A 298 -2.66 -12.64 -12.22
CA ALA A 298 -1.31 -12.63 -11.67
C ALA A 298 -0.36 -11.92 -12.64
N LEU A 299 0.30 -10.88 -12.19
CA LEU A 299 1.37 -10.22 -12.93
C LEU A 299 2.66 -11.03 -12.77
N GLU A 300 3.45 -11.13 -13.82
CA GLU A 300 4.73 -11.83 -13.75
C GLU A 300 5.79 -10.97 -13.07
N GLY A 301 6.50 -11.55 -12.09
CA GLY A 301 7.54 -10.85 -11.33
C GLY A 301 6.98 -9.90 -10.28
N GLY A 302 7.72 -8.83 -10.02
CA GLY A 302 7.40 -7.88 -8.95
C GLY A 302 7.59 -8.50 -7.56
N GLY A 303 7.23 -7.77 -6.54
CA GLY A 303 7.24 -8.18 -5.14
C GLY A 303 6.16 -7.41 -4.38
N ILE A 304 6.38 -7.17 -3.10
CA ILE A 304 5.48 -6.38 -2.25
C ILE A 304 5.26 -4.94 -2.78
N ASP A 305 6.18 -4.43 -3.60
CA ASP A 305 6.15 -3.10 -4.19
C ASP A 305 5.68 -3.11 -5.66
N VAL A 306 4.83 -4.04 -6.03
CA VAL A 306 4.37 -4.25 -7.42
C VAL A 306 3.90 -2.97 -8.11
N VAL A 307 3.29 -2.04 -7.38
CA VAL A 307 2.80 -0.75 -7.93
C VAL A 307 3.97 0.14 -8.39
N ASP A 308 5.09 0.12 -7.66
CA ASP A 308 6.31 0.84 -8.05
C ASP A 308 7.15 0.08 -9.09
N GLN A 309 7.11 -1.25 -9.04
CA GLN A 309 7.92 -2.11 -9.91
C GLN A 309 7.30 -2.30 -11.30
N LEU A 310 5.98 -2.43 -11.38
CA LEU A 310 5.23 -2.74 -12.59
C LEU A 310 4.02 -1.78 -12.79
N PRO A 311 4.20 -0.45 -12.71
CA PRO A 311 3.09 0.51 -12.67
C PRO A 311 2.16 0.42 -13.88
N ASP A 312 2.70 0.23 -15.07
CA ASP A 312 1.90 0.15 -16.31
C ASP A 312 1.13 -1.18 -16.41
N ALA A 313 1.76 -2.31 -16.09
CA ALA A 313 1.10 -3.63 -16.09
C ALA A 313 0.04 -3.72 -15.01
N TRP A 314 0.34 -3.22 -13.81
CA TRP A 314 -0.61 -3.14 -12.71
C TRP A 314 -1.84 -2.30 -13.09
N THR A 315 -1.60 -1.12 -13.65
CA THR A 315 -2.67 -0.20 -14.05
C THR A 315 -3.50 -0.76 -15.21
N GLU A 316 -2.87 -1.48 -16.14
CA GLU A 316 -3.56 -2.16 -17.24
C GLU A 316 -4.53 -3.22 -16.70
N ALA A 317 -4.07 -4.08 -15.78
CA ALA A 317 -4.91 -5.11 -15.18
C ALA A 317 -6.10 -4.50 -14.42
N VAL A 318 -5.88 -3.41 -13.66
CA VAL A 318 -6.93 -2.66 -12.98
C VAL A 318 -7.94 -2.09 -13.98
N ALA A 319 -7.47 -1.35 -14.99
CA ALA A 319 -8.34 -0.74 -15.98
C ALA A 319 -9.12 -1.78 -16.80
N ALA A 320 -8.49 -2.87 -17.19
CA ALA A 320 -9.15 -3.96 -17.91
C ALA A 320 -10.32 -4.54 -17.12
N PHE A 321 -10.18 -4.72 -15.80
CA PHE A 321 -11.28 -5.21 -14.97
C PHE A 321 -12.39 -4.17 -14.80
N LEU A 322 -12.03 -2.89 -14.61
CA LEU A 322 -13.01 -1.82 -14.40
C LEU A 322 -13.81 -1.53 -15.68
N LEU A 323 -13.18 -1.62 -16.87
CA LEU A 323 -13.81 -1.29 -18.14
C LEU A 323 -14.49 -2.50 -18.81
N ALA A 324 -14.29 -3.72 -18.33
CA ALA A 324 -15.01 -4.90 -18.81
C ALA A 324 -16.49 -4.82 -18.41
N LYS A 325 -17.37 -4.99 -19.43
CA LYS A 325 -18.84 -4.99 -19.27
C LYS A 325 -19.33 -6.30 -18.64
#